data_765fe8da2983239b7e1dc5ffe11c6ead
#
_entry.id   765fe8da2983239b7e1dc5ffe11c6ead
#
_cell.length_a   1.000
_cell.length_b   1.000
_cell.length_c   1.000
_cell.angle_alpha   90.00
_cell.angle_beta   90.00
_cell.angle_gamma   90.00
#
_symmetry.space_group_name_H-M   'P 1'
#
loop_
_entity.id
_entity.type
_entity.pdbx_description
1 polymer ?
#
loop_
_entity_poly.entity_id
_entity_poly.type
_entity_poly.pdbx_seq_one_letter_code
_entity_poly.pdbx_strand_id
1 'polypeptide(L)'
;VTEIIDAWMQHPSAALMNHPMFESLRSWSHASLREEALPLEWTIAAMDEAGVAVGLLCAWWGPSGPLISNADVARAVERYPDRFVGVASADLFQPMRAVRELRRCVRDFGFKALRSVPWLWDLPPDDRHYYPLYAECVELGIPFCTQVGHTGPLRHSEPGRPIPYLDNVALDFPELVIVGGHIGYPWTSEMIALATKYPNVYIDTSAYKVTRYPPELVAYLRGNGKHKVLFGSNHPAWPALQCLDGLDQLELDDTTNTLFLKDNAARVFGLDRSQVT
;
A
#
# COMPACT_ATOMS: atom_id res chain seq x y z
N VAL A 1 24.08 0.84 -6.47
CA VAL A 1 22.66 0.78 -6.87
C VAL A 1 21.86 0.91 -5.60
N THR A 2 20.92 1.85 -5.54
CA THR A 2 20.05 2.02 -4.37
C THR A 2 19.12 0.80 -4.29
N GLU A 3 19.09 0.12 -3.16
CA GLU A 3 18.11 -0.93 -2.90
C GLU A 3 16.71 -0.30 -2.82
N ILE A 4 15.72 -0.96 -3.39
CA ILE A 4 14.35 -0.43 -3.49
C ILE A 4 13.47 -1.17 -2.51
N ILE A 5 12.64 -0.43 -1.77
CA ILE A 5 11.53 -0.96 -0.97
C ILE A 5 10.23 -0.65 -1.69
N ASP A 6 9.49 -1.68 -2.07
CA ASP A 6 8.13 -1.54 -2.62
C ASP A 6 7.11 -1.53 -1.47
N ALA A 7 6.59 -0.34 -1.17
CA ALA A 7 5.69 -0.13 -0.03
C ALA A 7 4.26 -0.67 -0.25
N TRP A 8 3.93 -1.10 -1.47
CA TRP A 8 2.58 -1.56 -1.79
C TRP A 8 2.59 -2.63 -2.87
N MET A 9 2.60 -3.88 -2.44
CA MET A 9 2.49 -5.02 -3.36
C MET A 9 1.69 -6.16 -2.74
N GLN A 10 1.31 -7.14 -3.54
CA GLN A 10 0.69 -8.38 -3.10
C GLN A 10 1.15 -9.55 -3.96
N HIS A 11 1.17 -10.75 -3.38
CA HIS A 11 1.30 -11.97 -4.16
C HIS A 11 -0.08 -12.39 -4.68
N PRO A 12 -0.26 -12.62 -5.99
CA PRO A 12 -1.57 -12.93 -6.55
C PRO A 12 -2.08 -14.30 -6.11
N SER A 13 -3.20 -14.33 -5.38
CA SER A 13 -3.96 -15.55 -5.14
C SER A 13 -4.91 -15.83 -6.29
N ALA A 14 -5.29 -17.10 -6.50
CA ALA A 14 -6.33 -17.44 -7.48
C ALA A 14 -7.67 -16.75 -7.15
N ALA A 15 -8.01 -16.63 -5.87
CA ALA A 15 -9.22 -15.93 -5.41
C ALA A 15 -9.22 -14.45 -5.81
N LEU A 16 -8.09 -13.75 -5.64
CA LEU A 16 -7.95 -12.36 -6.06
C LEU A 16 -8.00 -12.22 -7.58
N MET A 17 -7.18 -13.00 -8.28
CA MET A 17 -7.02 -12.89 -9.74
C MET A 17 -8.32 -13.15 -10.51
N ASN A 18 -9.12 -14.10 -10.04
CA ASN A 18 -10.36 -14.52 -10.68
C ASN A 18 -11.61 -13.80 -10.16
N HIS A 19 -11.46 -12.94 -9.15
CA HIS A 19 -12.64 -12.31 -8.55
C HIS A 19 -13.42 -11.48 -9.58
N PRO A 20 -14.76 -11.59 -9.64
CA PRO A 20 -15.60 -10.89 -10.63
C PRO A 20 -15.42 -9.38 -10.66
N MET A 21 -15.09 -8.75 -9.50
CA MET A 21 -14.87 -7.30 -9.45
C MET A 21 -13.73 -6.80 -10.34
N PHE A 22 -12.78 -7.67 -10.74
CA PHE A 22 -11.67 -7.34 -11.62
C PHE A 22 -11.90 -7.69 -13.09
N GLU A 23 -13.12 -8.08 -13.47
CA GLU A 23 -13.46 -8.47 -14.85
C GLU A 23 -13.15 -7.36 -15.85
N SER A 24 -13.53 -6.10 -15.53
CA SER A 24 -13.23 -4.95 -16.38
C SER A 24 -11.72 -4.73 -16.55
N LEU A 25 -10.95 -4.87 -15.47
CA LEU A 25 -9.49 -4.72 -15.54
C LEU A 25 -8.83 -5.84 -16.35
N ARG A 26 -9.30 -7.09 -16.21
CA ARG A 26 -8.83 -8.21 -17.03
C ARG A 26 -9.15 -7.98 -18.50
N SER A 27 -10.35 -7.50 -18.81
CA SER A 27 -10.76 -7.17 -20.19
C SER A 27 -9.85 -6.14 -20.82
N TRP A 28 -9.48 -5.08 -20.08
CA TRP A 28 -8.58 -4.03 -20.59
C TRP A 28 -7.13 -4.47 -20.72
N SER A 29 -6.66 -5.31 -19.80
CA SER A 29 -5.30 -5.82 -19.82
C SER A 29 -5.13 -7.08 -20.69
N HIS A 30 -6.21 -7.60 -21.29
CA HIS A 30 -6.27 -8.88 -21.99
C HIS A 30 -5.78 -10.06 -21.11
N ALA A 31 -5.91 -9.93 -19.79
CA ALA A 31 -5.52 -10.97 -18.85
C ALA A 31 -6.57 -12.07 -18.80
N SER A 32 -6.13 -13.33 -18.94
CA SER A 32 -6.99 -14.50 -18.77
C SER A 32 -7.16 -14.90 -17.30
N LEU A 33 -8.25 -15.59 -17.01
CA LEU A 33 -8.44 -16.27 -15.73
C LEU A 33 -7.33 -17.33 -15.54
N ARG A 34 -6.90 -17.52 -14.31
CA ARG A 34 -5.90 -18.53 -13.95
C ARG A 34 -6.55 -19.59 -13.05
N GLU A 35 -6.40 -20.83 -13.42
CA GLU A 35 -6.90 -21.96 -12.63
C GLU A 35 -6.00 -22.26 -11.44
N GLU A 36 -4.70 -22.02 -11.58
CA GLU A 36 -3.71 -22.31 -10.56
C GLU A 36 -3.14 -21.05 -9.92
N ALA A 37 -2.79 -21.14 -8.62
CA ALA A 37 -2.04 -20.12 -7.93
C ALA A 37 -0.63 -20.00 -8.51
N LEU A 38 -0.12 -18.78 -8.64
CA LEU A 38 1.27 -18.57 -9.03
C LEU A 38 2.21 -18.99 -7.90
N PRO A 39 3.38 -19.56 -8.21
CA PRO A 39 4.40 -19.84 -7.21
C PRO A 39 4.97 -18.51 -6.67
N LEU A 40 5.38 -18.49 -5.40
CA LEU A 40 5.90 -17.28 -4.77
C LEU A 40 7.18 -16.76 -5.45
N GLU A 41 7.96 -17.67 -6.03
CA GLU A 41 9.15 -17.40 -6.84
C GLU A 41 8.86 -16.49 -8.04
N TRP A 42 7.64 -16.51 -8.55
CA TRP A 42 7.22 -15.61 -9.62
C TRP A 42 7.25 -14.14 -9.16
N THR A 43 6.80 -13.88 -7.93
CA THR A 43 6.87 -12.52 -7.34
C THR A 43 8.31 -12.14 -7.02
N ILE A 44 9.11 -13.07 -6.50
CA ILE A 44 10.55 -12.84 -6.25
C ILE A 44 11.27 -12.49 -7.54
N ALA A 45 11.06 -13.22 -8.63
CA ALA A 45 11.69 -12.94 -9.93
C ALA A 45 11.32 -11.54 -10.45
N ALA A 46 10.06 -11.11 -10.29
CA ALA A 46 9.62 -9.77 -10.67
C ALA A 46 10.27 -8.66 -9.80
N MET A 47 10.51 -8.94 -8.53
CA MET A 47 11.24 -8.04 -7.63
C MET A 47 12.71 -7.94 -8.05
N ASP A 48 13.36 -9.07 -8.34
CA ASP A 48 14.78 -9.12 -8.77
C ASP A 48 14.97 -8.35 -10.07
N GLU A 49 14.10 -8.53 -11.04
CA GLU A 49 14.14 -7.82 -12.32
C GLU A 49 14.04 -6.28 -12.14
N ALA A 50 13.28 -5.83 -11.15
CA ALA A 50 13.09 -4.42 -10.86
C ALA A 50 14.10 -3.83 -9.86
N GLY A 51 14.98 -4.64 -9.27
CA GLY A 51 15.91 -4.23 -8.22
C GLY A 51 15.21 -3.95 -6.87
N VAL A 52 14.01 -4.52 -6.65
CA VAL A 52 13.29 -4.42 -5.38
C VAL A 52 13.88 -5.41 -4.39
N ALA A 53 14.54 -4.89 -3.36
CA ALA A 53 15.15 -5.69 -2.31
C ALA A 53 14.09 -6.22 -1.34
N VAL A 54 13.17 -5.36 -0.91
CA VAL A 54 12.11 -5.67 0.07
C VAL A 54 10.76 -5.24 -0.47
N GLY A 55 9.76 -6.12 -0.34
CA GLY A 55 8.36 -5.83 -0.67
C GLY A 55 7.44 -5.91 0.53
N LEU A 56 6.61 -4.88 0.76
CA LEU A 56 5.55 -4.90 1.76
C LEU A 56 4.35 -5.67 1.19
N LEU A 57 4.27 -6.95 1.56
CA LEU A 57 3.31 -7.90 1.02
C LEU A 57 1.98 -7.80 1.76
N CYS A 58 0.96 -7.36 1.05
CA CYS A 58 -0.33 -7.03 1.64
C CYS A 58 -1.34 -8.18 1.57
N ALA A 59 -2.02 -8.46 2.68
CA ALA A 59 -3.26 -9.21 2.70
C ALA A 59 -4.43 -8.38 2.14
N TRP A 60 -5.49 -9.06 1.70
CA TRP A 60 -6.72 -8.44 1.22
C TRP A 60 -7.92 -9.07 1.89
N TRP A 61 -8.69 -8.27 2.61
CA TRP A 61 -9.96 -8.66 3.21
C TRP A 61 -11.08 -7.75 2.71
N GLY A 62 -12.18 -8.34 2.29
CA GLY A 62 -13.39 -7.65 1.86
C GLY A 62 -14.63 -8.21 2.55
N PRO A 63 -15.83 -7.67 2.27
CA PRO A 63 -17.09 -8.10 2.88
C PRO A 63 -17.40 -9.60 2.71
N SER A 64 -16.87 -10.22 1.66
CA SER A 64 -17.03 -11.66 1.38
C SER A 64 -15.95 -12.55 2.01
N GLY A 65 -15.05 -11.96 2.81
CA GLY A 65 -13.91 -12.66 3.39
C GLY A 65 -12.57 -12.33 2.73
N PRO A 66 -11.50 -13.07 3.05
CA PRO A 66 -10.17 -12.81 2.54
C PRO A 66 -10.01 -13.23 1.08
N LEU A 67 -9.50 -12.34 0.26
CA LEU A 67 -9.01 -12.62 -1.10
C LEU A 67 -7.54 -13.05 -1.07
N ILE A 68 -6.77 -12.47 -0.14
CA ILE A 68 -5.44 -12.92 0.28
C ILE A 68 -5.46 -12.92 1.81
N SER A 69 -5.31 -14.08 2.43
CA SER A 69 -5.38 -14.16 3.88
C SER A 69 -4.09 -13.67 4.56
N ASN A 70 -4.19 -13.21 5.82
CA ASN A 70 -3.02 -12.92 6.64
C ASN A 70 -2.11 -14.14 6.81
N ALA A 71 -2.69 -15.35 6.84
CA ALA A 71 -1.93 -16.59 6.94
C ALA A 71 -1.12 -16.89 5.65
N ASP A 72 -1.64 -16.53 4.47
CA ASP A 72 -0.90 -16.66 3.21
C ASP A 72 0.30 -15.71 3.21
N VAL A 73 0.09 -14.47 3.64
CA VAL A 73 1.17 -13.48 3.76
C VAL A 73 2.20 -13.94 4.79
N ALA A 74 1.77 -14.45 5.95
CA ALA A 74 2.69 -14.96 6.98
C ALA A 74 3.58 -16.09 6.45
N ARG A 75 3.02 -17.05 5.70
CA ARG A 75 3.80 -18.11 5.05
C ARG A 75 4.80 -17.59 4.04
N ALA A 76 4.44 -16.55 3.29
CA ALA A 76 5.35 -15.92 2.33
C ALA A 76 6.52 -15.22 3.05
N VAL A 77 6.24 -14.49 4.13
CA VAL A 77 7.26 -13.84 4.96
C VAL A 77 8.17 -14.88 5.62
N GLU A 78 7.61 -15.95 6.18
CA GLU A 78 8.39 -17.04 6.78
C GLU A 78 9.34 -17.70 5.77
N ARG A 79 8.89 -17.88 4.53
CA ARG A 79 9.69 -18.49 3.46
C ARG A 79 10.80 -17.58 2.94
N TYR A 80 10.56 -16.28 2.90
CA TYR A 80 11.49 -15.27 2.38
C TYR A 80 11.57 -14.05 3.33
N PRO A 81 12.10 -14.24 4.56
CA PRO A 81 12.07 -13.21 5.61
C PRO A 81 12.88 -11.95 5.25
N ASP A 82 13.91 -12.10 4.41
CA ASP A 82 14.74 -10.98 3.94
C ASP A 82 14.14 -10.24 2.73
N ARG A 83 13.05 -10.76 2.16
CA ARG A 83 12.43 -10.20 0.95
C ARG A 83 11.04 -9.64 1.18
N PHE A 84 10.31 -10.12 2.18
CA PHE A 84 8.95 -9.71 2.43
C PHE A 84 8.74 -9.21 3.86
N VAL A 85 7.95 -8.14 3.94
CA VAL A 85 7.39 -7.62 5.19
C VAL A 85 5.87 -7.73 5.10
N GLY A 86 5.21 -8.30 6.11
CA GLY A 86 3.77 -8.51 6.08
C GLY A 86 2.99 -7.24 6.41
N VAL A 87 1.91 -7.03 5.67
CA VAL A 87 0.89 -6.01 5.90
C VAL A 87 -0.46 -6.69 6.09
N ALA A 88 -1.08 -6.50 7.27
CA ALA A 88 -2.33 -7.12 7.63
C ALA A 88 -3.54 -6.52 6.89
N SER A 89 -4.60 -7.30 6.80
CA SER A 89 -5.94 -6.82 6.48
C SER A 89 -6.96 -7.49 7.41
N ALA A 90 -8.12 -6.83 7.64
CA ALA A 90 -9.06 -7.30 8.64
C ALA A 90 -10.52 -7.06 8.21
N ASP A 91 -11.44 -7.81 8.84
CA ASP A 91 -12.89 -7.69 8.63
C ASP A 91 -13.45 -6.47 9.40
N LEU A 92 -13.81 -5.43 8.69
CA LEU A 92 -14.36 -4.20 9.30
C LEU A 92 -15.69 -4.42 10.02
N PHE A 93 -16.49 -5.41 9.60
CA PHE A 93 -17.79 -5.67 10.20
C PHE A 93 -17.73 -6.53 11.48
N GLN A 94 -16.51 -6.99 11.85
CA GLN A 94 -16.29 -7.79 13.06
C GLN A 94 -15.21 -7.13 13.96
N PRO A 95 -15.49 -5.97 14.58
CA PRO A 95 -14.44 -5.10 15.15
C PRO A 95 -13.56 -5.81 16.18
N MET A 96 -14.12 -6.60 17.09
CA MET A 96 -13.30 -7.30 18.09
C MET A 96 -12.50 -8.47 17.50
N ARG A 97 -13.02 -9.11 16.45
CA ARG A 97 -12.28 -10.12 15.70
C ARG A 97 -11.14 -9.48 14.92
N ALA A 98 -11.40 -8.36 14.27
CA ALA A 98 -10.43 -7.58 13.52
C ALA A 98 -9.27 -7.12 14.40
N VAL A 99 -9.55 -6.55 15.58
CA VAL A 99 -8.53 -6.14 16.56
C VAL A 99 -7.68 -7.31 17.03
N ARG A 100 -8.31 -8.46 17.37
CA ARG A 100 -7.55 -9.65 17.80
C ARG A 100 -6.68 -10.21 16.67
N GLU A 101 -7.19 -10.21 15.45
CA GLU A 101 -6.45 -10.67 14.29
C GLU A 101 -5.28 -9.73 13.98
N LEU A 102 -5.46 -8.42 14.04
CA LEU A 102 -4.38 -7.46 13.86
C LEU A 102 -3.28 -7.64 14.92
N ARG A 103 -3.66 -7.78 16.19
CA ARG A 103 -2.71 -8.10 17.28
C ARG A 103 -1.90 -9.35 16.99
N ARG A 104 -2.57 -10.40 16.54
CA ARG A 104 -1.91 -11.66 16.17
C ARG A 104 -0.92 -11.44 15.02
N CYS A 105 -1.33 -10.76 13.96
CA CYS A 105 -0.47 -10.48 12.82
C CYS A 105 0.81 -9.72 13.21
N VAL A 106 0.68 -8.72 14.08
CA VAL A 106 1.84 -7.93 14.52
C VAL A 106 2.72 -8.70 15.51
N ARG A 107 2.13 -9.35 16.52
CA ARG A 107 2.89 -9.97 17.61
C ARG A 107 3.48 -11.33 17.25
N ASP A 108 2.72 -12.14 16.49
CA ASP A 108 3.11 -13.52 16.20
C ASP A 108 3.81 -13.63 14.83
N PHE A 109 3.44 -12.78 13.86
CA PHE A 109 3.98 -12.83 12.49
C PHE A 109 4.90 -11.64 12.15
N GLY A 110 5.06 -10.67 13.05
CA GLY A 110 5.93 -9.52 12.83
C GLY A 110 5.45 -8.53 11.77
N PHE A 111 4.15 -8.51 11.45
CA PHE A 111 3.60 -7.59 10.45
C PHE A 111 3.79 -6.13 10.88
N LYS A 112 4.02 -5.26 9.90
CA LYS A 112 4.44 -3.86 10.13
C LYS A 112 3.37 -2.82 9.78
N ALA A 113 2.21 -3.21 9.28
CA ALA A 113 1.14 -2.29 8.92
C ALA A 113 -0.22 -2.99 8.86
N LEU A 114 -1.28 -2.19 8.86
CA LEU A 114 -2.63 -2.61 8.47
C LEU A 114 -2.99 -1.93 7.15
N ARG A 115 -3.61 -2.67 6.21
CA ARG A 115 -4.19 -2.11 4.98
C ARG A 115 -5.68 -2.38 4.88
N SER A 116 -6.44 -1.34 4.50
CA SER A 116 -7.83 -1.48 4.07
C SER A 116 -8.10 -0.64 2.83
N VAL A 117 -9.07 -1.05 2.03
CA VAL A 117 -9.38 -0.44 0.74
C VAL A 117 -10.83 0.06 0.76
N PRO A 118 -11.07 1.39 0.86
CA PRO A 118 -12.40 1.97 1.10
C PRO A 118 -13.46 1.55 0.08
N TRP A 119 -13.14 1.55 -1.22
CA TRP A 119 -14.08 1.16 -2.27
C TRP A 119 -14.51 -0.32 -2.18
N LEU A 120 -13.70 -1.17 -1.54
CA LEU A 120 -14.02 -2.60 -1.38
C LEU A 120 -15.14 -2.80 -0.35
N TRP A 121 -15.18 -1.94 0.66
CA TRP A 121 -16.17 -1.93 1.73
C TRP A 121 -17.35 -1.01 1.45
N ASP A 122 -17.22 -0.12 0.44
CA ASP A 122 -18.15 1.00 0.18
C ASP A 122 -18.33 1.91 1.42
N LEU A 123 -17.24 2.09 2.16
CA LEU A 123 -17.16 2.87 3.39
C LEU A 123 -15.97 3.82 3.32
N PRO A 124 -16.15 5.15 3.52
CA PRO A 124 -15.04 6.08 3.60
C PRO A 124 -14.19 5.85 4.87
N PRO A 125 -12.93 6.27 4.89
CA PRO A 125 -12.01 6.03 6.01
C PRO A 125 -12.48 6.58 7.37
N ASP A 126 -13.31 7.62 7.41
CA ASP A 126 -13.89 8.17 8.64
C ASP A 126 -15.16 7.44 9.13
N ASP A 127 -15.52 6.33 8.51
CA ASP A 127 -16.60 5.50 9.01
C ASP A 127 -16.19 4.79 10.33
N ARG A 128 -17.12 4.72 11.27
CA ARG A 128 -16.94 4.14 12.60
C ARG A 128 -16.35 2.71 12.61
N HIS A 129 -16.53 1.95 11.53
CA HIS A 129 -16.04 0.58 11.45
C HIS A 129 -14.50 0.51 11.41
N TYR A 130 -13.82 1.56 10.97
CA TYR A 130 -12.37 1.64 10.97
C TYR A 130 -11.78 2.04 12.34
N TYR A 131 -12.50 2.83 13.15
CA TYR A 131 -11.96 3.45 14.37
C TYR A 131 -11.34 2.48 15.37
N PRO A 132 -11.93 1.29 15.66
CA PRO A 132 -11.29 0.32 16.53
C PRO A 132 -9.91 -0.15 16.03
N LEU A 133 -9.74 -0.20 14.70
CA LEU A 133 -8.46 -0.57 14.08
C LEU A 133 -7.46 0.58 14.08
N TYR A 134 -7.91 1.84 13.99
CA TYR A 134 -7.04 3.00 14.12
C TYR A 134 -6.45 3.10 15.53
N ALA A 135 -7.30 2.97 16.55
CA ALA A 135 -6.83 2.91 17.93
C ALA A 135 -5.81 1.79 18.14
N GLU A 136 -6.08 0.62 17.56
CA GLU A 136 -5.16 -0.52 17.68
C GLU A 136 -3.85 -0.31 16.90
N CYS A 137 -3.88 0.34 15.74
CA CYS A 137 -2.66 0.72 15.00
C CYS A 137 -1.78 1.67 15.81
N VAL A 138 -2.38 2.65 16.50
CA VAL A 138 -1.66 3.57 17.40
C VAL A 138 -1.01 2.79 18.55
N GLU A 139 -1.77 1.92 19.24
CA GLU A 139 -1.26 1.10 20.35
C GLU A 139 -0.14 0.13 19.93
N LEU A 140 -0.20 -0.38 18.71
CA LEU A 140 0.82 -1.28 18.16
C LEU A 140 2.00 -0.54 17.50
N GLY A 141 1.91 0.79 17.34
CA GLY A 141 2.93 1.60 16.69
C GLY A 141 3.12 1.28 15.19
N ILE A 142 2.05 0.90 14.49
CA ILE A 142 2.09 0.54 13.07
C ILE A 142 1.23 1.49 12.22
N PRO A 143 1.61 1.79 10.96
CA PRO A 143 0.81 2.61 10.08
C PRO A 143 -0.46 1.92 9.59
N PHE A 144 -1.46 2.75 9.31
CA PHE A 144 -2.63 2.41 8.51
C PHE A 144 -2.39 2.81 7.05
N CYS A 145 -2.50 1.86 6.14
CA CYS A 145 -2.37 2.06 4.70
C CYS A 145 -3.75 1.97 4.05
N THR A 146 -4.08 2.92 3.20
CA THR A 146 -5.38 2.94 2.51
C THR A 146 -5.22 3.40 1.07
N GLN A 147 -5.99 2.81 0.15
CA GLN A 147 -6.05 3.34 -1.20
C GLN A 147 -6.79 4.67 -1.21
N VAL A 148 -6.19 5.68 -1.82
CA VAL A 148 -6.82 6.98 -2.09
C VAL A 148 -6.96 7.19 -3.59
N GLY A 149 -7.97 7.99 -3.98
CA GLY A 149 -8.24 8.25 -5.39
C GLY A 149 -9.26 7.28 -6.01
N HIS A 150 -9.30 7.28 -7.33
CA HIS A 150 -10.26 6.45 -8.06
C HIS A 150 -9.92 4.97 -7.97
N THR A 151 -10.92 4.12 -8.13
CA THR A 151 -10.74 2.67 -8.21
C THR A 151 -10.80 2.17 -9.66
N GLY A 152 -10.00 1.14 -9.97
CA GLY A 152 -10.05 0.46 -11.26
C GLY A 152 -11.27 -0.44 -11.44
N PRO A 153 -11.73 -1.23 -10.45
CA PRO A 153 -12.99 -1.93 -10.48
C PRO A 153 -14.19 -1.02 -10.69
N LEU A 154 -15.28 -1.54 -11.28
CA LEU A 154 -16.54 -0.81 -11.50
C LEU A 154 -17.31 -0.62 -10.19
N ARG A 155 -16.77 0.25 -9.33
CA ARG A 155 -17.30 0.62 -8.02
C ARG A 155 -17.18 2.12 -7.79
N HIS A 156 -17.87 2.65 -6.78
CA HIS A 156 -17.73 4.05 -6.41
C HIS A 156 -16.30 4.37 -5.99
N SER A 157 -15.74 5.44 -6.54
CA SER A 157 -14.42 5.92 -6.18
C SER A 157 -14.44 6.91 -5.00
N GLU A 158 -15.59 7.50 -4.74
CA GLU A 158 -15.77 8.55 -3.76
C GLU A 158 -15.28 8.17 -2.34
N PRO A 159 -15.48 6.92 -1.84
CA PRO A 159 -14.93 6.53 -0.54
C PRO A 159 -13.40 6.64 -0.43
N GLY A 160 -12.69 6.69 -1.55
CA GLY A 160 -11.24 6.90 -1.61
C GLY A 160 -10.81 8.37 -1.70
N ARG A 161 -11.72 9.34 -1.61
CA ARG A 161 -11.38 10.75 -1.64
C ARG A 161 -10.65 11.18 -0.35
N PRO A 162 -9.50 11.91 -0.44
CA PRO A 162 -8.74 12.28 0.76
C PRO A 162 -9.49 13.25 1.68
N ILE A 163 -10.05 14.33 1.14
CA ILE A 163 -10.80 15.34 1.90
C ILE A 163 -12.29 15.16 1.63
N PRO A 164 -13.16 15.03 2.66
CA PRO A 164 -12.88 15.26 4.08
C PRO A 164 -12.40 14.02 4.86
N TYR A 165 -12.44 12.83 4.28
CA TYR A 165 -12.41 11.58 5.04
C TYR A 165 -11.09 11.33 5.79
N LEU A 166 -9.94 11.38 5.12
CA LEU A 166 -8.65 11.24 5.82
C LEU A 166 -8.30 12.48 6.64
N ASP A 167 -8.82 13.66 6.29
CA ASP A 167 -8.66 14.88 7.09
C ASP A 167 -9.31 14.68 8.48
N ASN A 168 -10.54 14.12 8.52
CA ASN A 168 -11.23 13.78 9.75
C ASN A 168 -10.43 12.75 10.57
N VAL A 169 -9.97 11.67 9.95
CA VAL A 169 -9.19 10.62 10.64
C VAL A 169 -7.88 11.17 11.22
N ALA A 170 -7.17 12.01 10.47
CA ALA A 170 -5.91 12.60 10.93
C ALA A 170 -6.09 13.60 12.09
N LEU A 171 -7.27 14.22 12.19
CA LEU A 171 -7.64 15.07 13.33
C LEU A 171 -8.03 14.24 14.57
N ASP A 172 -8.80 13.15 14.37
CA ASP A 172 -9.28 12.30 15.45
C ASP A 172 -8.14 11.41 16.03
N PHE A 173 -7.15 11.06 15.21
CA PHE A 173 -6.01 10.19 15.58
C PHE A 173 -4.68 10.84 15.18
N PRO A 174 -4.23 11.89 15.88
CA PRO A 174 -2.99 12.60 15.55
C PRO A 174 -1.72 11.76 15.68
N GLU A 175 -1.76 10.64 16.40
CA GLU A 175 -0.65 9.68 16.54
C GLU A 175 -0.63 8.63 15.43
N LEU A 176 -1.75 8.46 14.71
CA LEU A 176 -1.86 7.44 13.67
C LEU A 176 -1.01 7.81 12.45
N VAL A 177 -0.07 6.98 12.09
CA VAL A 177 0.63 7.11 10.81
C VAL A 177 -0.28 6.62 9.69
N ILE A 178 -0.53 7.47 8.69
CA ILE A 178 -1.43 7.20 7.55
C ILE A 178 -0.62 7.20 6.26
N VAL A 179 -0.74 6.13 5.47
CA VAL A 179 -0.14 6.03 4.13
C VAL A 179 -1.27 5.95 3.10
N GLY A 180 -1.42 7.03 2.31
CA GLY A 180 -2.37 7.09 1.20
C GLY A 180 -1.75 6.56 -0.08
N GLY A 181 -2.18 5.38 -0.53
CA GLY A 181 -1.69 4.73 -1.74
C GLY A 181 -2.38 5.22 -3.01
N HIS A 182 -1.72 5.00 -4.16
CA HIS A 182 -2.23 5.34 -5.50
C HIS A 182 -2.29 6.85 -5.80
N ILE A 183 -1.36 7.63 -5.20
CA ILE A 183 -1.19 9.08 -5.40
C ILE A 183 -2.43 9.96 -5.19
N GLY A 184 -3.59 9.39 -4.95
CA GLY A 184 -4.85 10.12 -4.76
C GLY A 184 -5.53 10.60 -6.04
N TYR A 185 -5.07 10.20 -7.24
CA TYR A 185 -5.70 10.65 -8.50
C TYR A 185 -7.19 10.32 -8.56
N PRO A 186 -8.10 11.24 -9.01
CA PRO A 186 -7.82 12.59 -9.54
C PRO A 186 -7.66 13.67 -8.45
N TRP A 187 -7.73 13.36 -7.18
CA TRP A 187 -7.64 14.29 -6.04
C TRP A 187 -6.21 14.38 -5.46
N THR A 188 -5.19 14.27 -6.30
CA THR A 188 -3.78 14.28 -5.86
C THR A 188 -3.42 15.54 -5.08
N SER A 189 -3.93 16.70 -5.48
CA SER A 189 -3.72 17.96 -4.75
C SER A 189 -4.30 17.92 -3.33
N GLU A 190 -5.43 17.25 -3.11
CA GLU A 190 -5.99 17.04 -1.76
C GLU A 190 -5.06 16.14 -0.92
N MET A 191 -4.53 15.07 -1.51
CA MET A 191 -3.60 14.18 -0.80
C MET A 191 -2.29 14.88 -0.45
N ILE A 192 -1.75 15.73 -1.34
CA ILE A 192 -0.59 16.59 -1.09
C ILE A 192 -0.89 17.58 0.04
N ALA A 193 -2.08 18.19 0.05
CA ALA A 193 -2.49 19.10 1.11
C ALA A 193 -2.51 18.41 2.49
N LEU A 194 -3.03 17.18 2.57
CA LEU A 194 -3.02 16.39 3.82
C LEU A 194 -1.59 16.01 4.24
N ALA A 195 -0.76 15.52 3.33
CA ALA A 195 0.62 15.17 3.63
C ALA A 195 1.47 16.39 4.05
N THR A 196 1.09 17.59 3.59
CA THR A 196 1.71 18.86 4.01
C THR A 196 1.21 19.31 5.38
N LYS A 197 -0.11 19.18 5.62
CA LYS A 197 -0.78 19.63 6.87
C LYS A 197 -0.41 18.76 8.06
N TYR A 198 -0.33 17.43 7.85
CA TYR A 198 -0.15 16.45 8.93
C TYR A 198 1.24 15.81 8.90
N PRO A 199 1.99 15.84 10.02
CA PRO A 199 3.34 15.26 10.07
C PRO A 199 3.35 13.73 9.89
N ASN A 200 2.26 13.06 10.21
CA ASN A 200 2.07 11.61 10.20
C ASN A 200 1.35 11.08 8.94
N VAL A 201 1.07 11.92 7.94
CA VAL A 201 0.45 11.50 6.67
C VAL A 201 1.48 11.44 5.55
N TYR A 202 1.46 10.37 4.79
CA TYR A 202 2.40 10.03 3.71
C TYR A 202 1.66 9.65 2.44
N ILE A 203 2.34 9.77 1.29
CA ILE A 203 1.83 9.39 -0.03
C ILE A 203 2.62 8.18 -0.53
N ASP A 204 1.94 7.13 -0.96
CA ASP A 204 2.51 6.01 -1.68
C ASP A 204 2.15 6.11 -3.16
N THR A 205 3.11 5.84 -4.04
CA THR A 205 2.97 6.06 -5.49
C THR A 205 2.49 4.84 -6.26
N SER A 206 2.01 3.82 -5.60
CA SER A 206 1.54 2.58 -6.22
C SER A 206 0.49 2.80 -7.31
N ALA A 207 0.40 1.84 -8.22
CA ALA A 207 -0.49 1.80 -9.37
C ALA A 207 -0.25 2.87 -10.45
N TYR A 208 0.81 3.66 -10.34
CA TYR A 208 1.17 4.66 -11.33
C TYR A 208 2.62 4.52 -11.77
N LYS A 209 2.85 4.65 -13.08
CA LYS A 209 4.19 4.80 -13.63
C LYS A 209 4.72 6.19 -13.30
N VAL A 210 6.01 6.32 -13.07
CA VAL A 210 6.69 7.61 -12.87
C VAL A 210 6.32 8.64 -13.94
N THR A 211 6.28 8.21 -15.20
CA THR A 211 5.91 9.06 -16.35
C THR A 211 4.45 9.55 -16.34
N ARG A 212 3.65 9.09 -15.41
CA ARG A 212 2.24 9.47 -15.23
C ARG A 212 1.97 10.26 -13.96
N TYR A 213 3.02 10.59 -13.20
CA TYR A 213 2.84 11.40 -12.00
C TYR A 213 2.38 12.80 -12.37
N PRO A 214 1.32 13.33 -11.71
CA PRO A 214 0.90 14.71 -11.92
C PRO A 214 2.02 15.69 -11.58
N PRO A 215 2.14 16.82 -12.33
CA PRO A 215 3.22 17.79 -12.12
C PRO A 215 3.32 18.30 -10.69
N GLU A 216 2.20 18.47 -9.98
CA GLU A 216 2.16 18.89 -8.59
C GLU A 216 2.78 17.86 -7.64
N LEU A 217 2.63 16.56 -7.93
CA LEU A 217 3.27 15.50 -7.14
C LEU A 217 4.78 15.50 -7.36
N VAL A 218 5.23 15.67 -8.62
CA VAL A 218 6.66 15.77 -8.96
C VAL A 218 7.28 16.97 -8.26
N ALA A 219 6.62 18.13 -8.32
CA ALA A 219 7.09 19.35 -7.64
C ALA A 219 7.14 19.14 -6.11
N TYR A 220 6.14 18.48 -5.53
CA TYR A 220 6.09 18.16 -4.10
C TYR A 220 7.25 17.23 -3.70
N LEU A 221 7.46 16.15 -4.47
CA LEU A 221 8.55 15.18 -4.22
C LEU A 221 9.93 15.82 -4.31
N ARG A 222 10.18 16.71 -5.26
CA ARG A 222 11.44 17.47 -5.41
C ARG A 222 11.65 18.48 -4.28
N GLY A 223 10.58 18.94 -3.65
CA GLY A 223 10.58 20.01 -2.64
C GLY A 223 10.27 19.54 -1.24
N ASN A 224 9.22 20.10 -0.68
CA ASN A 224 8.82 19.89 0.72
C ASN A 224 8.37 18.46 1.03
N GLY A 225 7.97 17.71 0.00
CA GLY A 225 7.46 16.35 0.13
C GLY A 225 8.51 15.24 0.07
N LYS A 226 9.80 15.55 -0.07
CA LYS A 226 10.86 14.54 -0.22
C LYS A 226 10.88 13.48 0.90
N HIS A 227 10.45 13.84 2.11
CA HIS A 227 10.34 12.91 3.25
C HIS A 227 8.94 12.28 3.41
N LYS A 228 8.02 12.55 2.47
CA LYS A 228 6.60 12.21 2.57
C LYS A 228 6.12 11.24 1.50
N VAL A 229 6.90 11.05 0.44
CA VAL A 229 6.52 10.21 -0.70
C VAL A 229 7.31 8.92 -0.68
N LEU A 230 6.61 7.79 -0.82
CA LEU A 230 7.16 6.44 -0.84
C LEU A 230 6.93 5.81 -2.21
N PHE A 231 7.87 4.99 -2.65
CA PHE A 231 7.67 4.16 -3.82
C PHE A 231 6.80 2.94 -3.49
N GLY A 232 5.82 2.66 -4.34
CA GLY A 232 5.03 1.43 -4.37
C GLY A 232 4.65 1.08 -5.81
N SER A 233 4.47 -0.20 -6.12
CA SER A 233 4.12 -0.65 -7.47
C SER A 233 2.65 -1.00 -7.64
N ASN A 234 2.05 -1.65 -6.66
CA ASN A 234 0.80 -2.38 -6.76
C ASN A 234 0.95 -3.70 -7.57
N HIS A 235 2.15 -4.31 -7.51
CA HIS A 235 2.36 -5.65 -8.10
C HIS A 235 1.26 -6.63 -7.62
N PRO A 236 0.69 -7.49 -8.47
CA PRO A 236 1.06 -7.77 -9.86
C PRO A 236 0.32 -6.92 -10.89
N ALA A 237 -0.64 -6.08 -10.50
CA ALA A 237 -1.40 -5.26 -11.46
C ALA A 237 -0.48 -4.29 -12.23
N TRP A 238 0.53 -3.77 -11.56
CA TRP A 238 1.57 -2.91 -12.10
C TRP A 238 2.94 -3.44 -11.65
N PRO A 239 3.72 -4.11 -12.52
CA PRO A 239 5.08 -4.55 -12.19
C PRO A 239 5.97 -3.38 -11.80
N ALA A 240 6.79 -3.54 -10.75
CA ALA A 240 7.67 -2.48 -10.24
C ALA A 240 8.61 -1.94 -11.33
N LEU A 241 9.14 -2.81 -12.19
CA LEU A 241 9.97 -2.41 -13.34
C LEU A 241 9.27 -1.39 -14.24
N GLN A 242 7.97 -1.59 -14.52
CA GLN A 242 7.19 -0.65 -15.33
C GLN A 242 6.87 0.65 -14.57
N CYS A 243 6.68 0.56 -13.25
CA CYS A 243 6.43 1.75 -12.43
C CYS A 243 7.67 2.65 -12.36
N LEU A 244 8.87 2.07 -12.37
CA LEU A 244 10.15 2.77 -12.33
C LEU A 244 10.64 3.28 -13.70
N ASP A 245 9.99 2.87 -14.79
CA ASP A 245 10.33 3.34 -16.13
C ASP A 245 10.21 4.87 -16.21
N GLY A 246 11.30 5.53 -16.60
CA GLY A 246 11.40 6.99 -16.63
C GLY A 246 11.72 7.64 -15.27
N LEU A 247 12.26 6.91 -14.29
CA LEU A 247 12.66 7.46 -12.97
C LEU A 247 13.63 8.66 -13.11
N ASP A 248 14.51 8.63 -14.08
CA ASP A 248 15.44 9.71 -14.41
C ASP A 248 14.74 11.02 -14.79
N GLN A 249 13.52 10.94 -15.34
CA GLN A 249 12.71 12.12 -15.70
C GLN A 249 12.21 12.88 -14.47
N LEU A 250 12.22 12.25 -13.29
CA LEU A 250 11.93 12.96 -12.04
C LEU A 250 13.07 13.91 -11.64
N GLU A 251 14.26 13.81 -12.23
CA GLU A 251 15.42 14.68 -11.96
C GLU A 251 15.66 14.88 -10.44
N LEU A 252 15.57 13.79 -9.67
CA LEU A 252 15.79 13.81 -8.24
C LEU A 252 17.29 13.85 -7.96
N ASP A 253 17.72 14.61 -6.95
CA ASP A 253 19.07 14.47 -6.42
C ASP A 253 19.22 13.09 -5.72
N ASP A 254 20.46 12.65 -5.50
CA ASP A 254 20.77 11.33 -4.94
C ASP A 254 20.09 11.10 -3.57
N THR A 255 20.03 12.14 -2.75
CA THR A 255 19.39 12.09 -1.43
C THR A 255 17.88 11.89 -1.57
N THR A 256 17.22 12.67 -2.40
CA THR A 256 15.76 12.58 -2.61
C THR A 256 15.40 11.25 -3.29
N ASN A 257 16.24 10.79 -4.23
CA ASN A 257 16.05 9.48 -4.85
C ASN A 257 16.13 8.34 -3.84
N THR A 258 17.11 8.36 -2.93
CA THR A 258 17.24 7.35 -1.87
C THR A 258 16.08 7.43 -0.87
N LEU A 259 15.65 8.63 -0.49
CA LEU A 259 14.45 8.81 0.35
C LEU A 259 13.21 8.22 -0.30
N PHE A 260 12.98 8.50 -1.58
CA PHE A 260 11.79 8.04 -2.31
C PHE A 260 11.79 6.51 -2.48
N LEU A 261 12.92 5.93 -2.86
CA LEU A 261 12.98 4.51 -3.19
C LEU A 261 13.14 3.60 -1.97
N LYS A 262 13.66 4.12 -0.85
CA LYS A 262 14.06 3.29 0.30
C LYS A 262 13.74 3.90 1.65
N ASP A 263 14.39 5.02 2.00
CA ASP A 263 14.50 5.46 3.39
C ASP A 263 13.17 5.92 4.00
N ASN A 264 12.28 6.52 3.20
CA ASN A 264 10.96 6.90 3.67
C ASN A 264 10.14 5.66 4.06
N ALA A 265 10.14 4.61 3.23
CA ALA A 265 9.45 3.36 3.55
C ALA A 265 10.07 2.69 4.78
N ALA A 266 11.41 2.58 4.83
CA ALA A 266 12.11 2.00 6.00
C ALA A 266 11.71 2.71 7.30
N ARG A 267 11.68 4.03 7.30
CA ARG A 267 11.29 4.84 8.46
C ARG A 267 9.81 4.71 8.82
N VAL A 268 8.91 4.80 7.83
CA VAL A 268 7.45 4.78 8.04
C VAL A 268 6.99 3.44 8.58
N PHE A 269 7.57 2.35 8.10
CA PHE A 269 7.20 0.98 8.51
C PHE A 269 8.10 0.41 9.62
N GLY A 270 9.03 1.19 10.15
CA GLY A 270 9.93 0.76 11.22
C GLY A 270 10.73 -0.48 10.84
N LEU A 271 11.30 -0.50 9.63
CA LEU A 271 12.12 -1.61 9.16
C LEU A 271 13.53 -1.50 9.71
N ASP A 272 14.02 -2.60 10.28
CA ASP A 272 15.38 -2.68 10.83
C ASP A 272 16.43 -2.76 9.70
N ARG A 273 17.67 -2.36 10.02
CA ARG A 273 18.80 -2.44 9.06
C ARG A 273 19.01 -3.84 8.51
N SER A 274 18.73 -4.88 9.30
CA SER A 274 18.80 -6.28 8.85
C SER A 274 17.74 -6.67 7.83
N GLN A 275 16.65 -5.90 7.72
CA GLN A 275 15.59 -6.10 6.74
C GLN A 275 15.81 -5.27 5.46
N VAL A 276 16.86 -4.43 5.43
CA VAL A 276 17.08 -3.41 4.40
C VAL A 276 18.53 -3.46 3.84
N THR A 277 19.31 -4.45 4.26
CA THR A 277 20.65 -4.78 3.72
C THR A 277 20.55 -6.16 3.02
#